data_96819e8e751676d7b03e633cdf8665c1
#
_entry.id   96819e8e751676d7b03e633cdf8665c1
#
_cell.length_a   1.000
_cell.length_b   1.000
_cell.length_c   1.000
_cell.angle_alpha   90.00
_cell.angle_beta   90.00
_cell.angle_gamma   90.00
#
_symmetry.space_group_name_H-M   'P 1'
#
loop_
_entity.id
_entity.type
_entity.pdbx_description
1 polymer ?
#
loop_
_entity_poly.entity_id
_entity_poly.type
_entity_poly.pdbx_seq_one_letter_code
_entity_poly.pdbx_strand_id
1 'polypeptide(L)'
;MDEEYLALLERAYKLVTPKAQRRAEIPKIEVENLPRKTVIPNFGQIAKRLNRDIYFMARFFQKELAVPGTIEGDVLTLHGEKSPKVVEAVYERFIRYYVVCPVCNSIDTDLKKEGRIFVMKCLACGASTPVRPL
;
A
#
# COMPACT_ATOMS: atom_id res chain seq x y z
N MET A 1 -13.17 38.42 14.70
CA MET A 1 -12.31 37.32 14.46
C MET A 1 -11.80 37.35 13.06
N ASP A 2 -10.53 37.21 12.90
CA ASP A 2 -9.86 37.54 11.68
C ASP A 2 -10.09 36.52 10.58
N GLU A 3 -10.24 37.02 9.37
CA GLU A 3 -10.30 36.19 8.17
C GLU A 3 -9.06 35.29 8.06
N GLU A 4 -7.92 35.73 8.56
CA GLU A 4 -6.70 34.95 8.63
C GLU A 4 -6.84 33.70 9.51
N TYR A 5 -7.54 33.82 10.64
CA TYR A 5 -7.77 32.69 11.54
C TYR A 5 -8.64 31.63 10.87
N LEU A 6 -9.69 32.07 10.16
CA LEU A 6 -10.57 31.17 9.43
C LEU A 6 -9.83 30.48 8.27
N ALA A 7 -8.96 31.21 7.58
CA ALA A 7 -8.13 30.65 6.52
C ALA A 7 -7.14 29.62 7.04
N LEU A 8 -6.54 29.87 8.22
CA LEU A 8 -5.66 28.91 8.87
C LEU A 8 -6.39 27.67 9.34
N LEU A 9 -7.61 27.82 9.84
CA LEU A 9 -8.46 26.70 10.23
C LEU A 9 -8.85 25.84 9.00
N GLU A 10 -9.18 26.47 7.90
CA GLU A 10 -9.47 25.75 6.66
C GLU A 10 -8.26 25.00 6.14
N ARG A 11 -7.09 25.60 6.20
CA ARG A 11 -5.83 24.93 5.84
C ARG A 11 -5.56 23.75 6.75
N ALA A 12 -5.67 23.94 8.06
CA ALA A 12 -5.47 22.86 9.02
C ALA A 12 -6.49 21.75 8.81
N TYR A 13 -7.75 22.11 8.54
CA TYR A 13 -8.80 21.16 8.26
C TYR A 13 -8.54 20.38 6.95
N LYS A 14 -8.11 21.06 5.89
CA LYS A 14 -7.71 20.40 4.64
C LYS A 14 -6.50 19.50 4.81
N LEU A 15 -5.57 19.84 5.70
CA LEU A 15 -4.42 19.02 6.00
C LEU A 15 -4.76 17.83 6.90
N VAL A 16 -5.77 17.97 7.74
CA VAL A 16 -6.15 16.97 8.76
C VAL A 16 -7.27 16.04 8.29
N THR A 17 -8.09 16.47 7.33
CA THR A 17 -9.15 15.61 6.80
C THR A 17 -8.74 14.73 5.64
N PRO A 18 -7.73 14.07 5.64
CA PRO A 18 -7.37 13.48 4.39
C PRO A 18 -7.22 12.02 4.44
N LYS A 19 -7.84 11.39 5.42
CA LYS A 19 -7.98 9.94 5.32
C LYS A 19 -8.71 9.54 4.04
N ALA A 20 -9.72 10.30 3.64
CA ALA A 20 -10.45 10.05 2.40
C ALA A 20 -9.65 10.51 1.17
N GLN A 21 -8.98 11.68 1.23
CA GLN A 21 -8.17 12.19 0.12
C GLN A 21 -6.89 11.38 -0.10
N ARG A 22 -6.23 10.95 0.98
CA ARG A 22 -5.04 10.10 0.89
C ARG A 22 -5.37 8.71 0.38
N ARG A 23 -6.53 8.17 0.73
CA ARG A 23 -7.03 6.92 0.16
C ARG A 23 -7.33 7.06 -1.33
N ALA A 24 -7.74 8.25 -1.78
CA ALA A 24 -7.95 8.51 -3.19
C ALA A 24 -6.65 8.53 -4.00
N GLU A 25 -5.52 8.83 -3.35
CA GLU A 25 -4.20 8.76 -3.97
C GLU A 25 -3.64 7.35 -4.07
N ILE A 26 -4.21 6.41 -3.33
CA ILE A 26 -3.82 5.00 -3.39
C ILE A 26 -4.39 4.40 -4.67
N PRO A 27 -3.55 3.84 -5.55
CA PRO A 27 -4.04 3.25 -6.78
C PRO A 27 -4.93 2.05 -6.49
N LYS A 28 -5.98 1.91 -7.29
CA LYS A 28 -6.87 0.77 -7.18
C LYS A 28 -6.24 -0.45 -7.81
N ILE A 29 -6.39 -1.59 -7.16
CA ILE A 29 -5.92 -2.85 -7.69
C ILE A 29 -6.93 -3.39 -8.70
N GLU A 30 -6.45 -3.77 -9.87
CA GLU A 30 -7.25 -4.43 -10.88
C GLU A 30 -7.05 -5.94 -10.76
N VAL A 31 -8.13 -6.69 -10.77
CA VAL A 31 -8.09 -8.15 -10.62
C VAL A 31 -8.86 -8.78 -11.76
N GLU A 32 -8.19 -9.66 -12.49
CA GLU A 32 -8.82 -10.49 -13.52
C GLU A 32 -8.86 -11.95 -13.04
N ASN A 33 -10.07 -12.52 -13.01
CA ASN A 33 -10.23 -13.91 -12.65
C ASN A 33 -10.26 -14.76 -13.92
N LEU A 34 -9.27 -15.64 -14.02
CA LEU A 34 -9.19 -16.65 -15.06
C LEU A 34 -9.40 -18.02 -14.41
N PRO A 35 -9.76 -19.05 -15.19
CA PRO A 35 -9.88 -20.41 -14.64
C PRO A 35 -8.56 -20.83 -13.97
N ARG A 36 -8.62 -21.14 -12.68
CA ARG A 36 -7.49 -21.56 -11.85
C ARG A 36 -6.37 -20.53 -11.70
N LYS A 37 -6.61 -19.27 -12.08
CA LYS A 37 -5.62 -18.19 -11.96
C LYS A 37 -6.28 -16.89 -11.57
N THR A 38 -5.53 -16.06 -10.86
CA THR A 38 -5.91 -14.69 -10.58
C THR A 38 -4.78 -13.80 -11.08
N VAL A 39 -5.11 -12.84 -11.94
CA VAL A 39 -4.12 -11.96 -12.57
C VAL A 39 -4.34 -10.54 -12.10
N ILE A 40 -3.26 -9.87 -11.71
CA ILE A 40 -3.26 -8.46 -11.31
C ILE A 40 -2.40 -7.71 -12.33
N PRO A 41 -3.01 -7.11 -13.37
CA PRO A 41 -2.26 -6.53 -14.48
C PRO A 41 -1.52 -5.24 -14.12
N ASN A 42 -1.99 -4.50 -13.11
CA ASN A 42 -1.37 -3.23 -12.70
C ASN A 42 -0.50 -3.35 -11.46
N PHE A 43 -0.10 -4.56 -11.08
CA PHE A 43 0.63 -4.83 -9.84
C PHE A 43 1.94 -4.06 -9.75
N GLY A 44 2.74 -4.06 -10.81
CA GLY A 44 4.01 -3.34 -10.85
C GLY A 44 3.85 -1.83 -10.77
N GLN A 45 2.81 -1.29 -11.40
CA GLN A 45 2.50 0.13 -11.32
C GLN A 45 2.15 0.54 -9.89
N ILE A 46 1.38 -0.30 -9.19
CA ILE A 46 1.03 -0.08 -7.79
C ILE A 46 2.28 -0.10 -6.92
N ALA A 47 3.15 -1.07 -7.12
CA ALA A 47 4.38 -1.19 -6.36
C ALA A 47 5.28 0.05 -6.52
N LYS A 48 5.40 0.57 -7.73
CA LYS A 48 6.13 1.81 -8.01
C LYS A 48 5.49 3.02 -7.33
N ARG A 49 4.18 3.12 -7.40
CA ARG A 49 3.43 4.24 -6.79
C ARG A 49 3.59 4.25 -5.28
N LEU A 50 3.59 3.08 -4.67
CA LEU A 50 3.75 2.93 -3.22
C LEU A 50 5.23 2.92 -2.78
N ASN A 51 6.16 3.03 -3.71
CA ASN A 51 7.59 2.98 -3.45
C ASN A 51 8.00 1.70 -2.72
N ARG A 52 7.51 0.58 -3.22
CA ARG A 52 7.78 -0.75 -2.67
C ARG A 52 8.35 -1.68 -3.73
N ASP A 53 9.13 -2.65 -3.27
CA ASP A 53 9.64 -3.71 -4.12
C ASP A 53 8.48 -4.62 -4.54
N ILE A 54 8.38 -4.87 -5.84
CA ILE A 54 7.34 -5.74 -6.40
C ILE A 54 7.42 -7.16 -5.83
N TYR A 55 8.63 -7.66 -5.59
CA TYR A 55 8.82 -9.00 -5.02
C TYR A 55 8.39 -9.07 -3.57
N PHE A 56 8.62 -8.03 -2.79
CA PHE A 56 8.18 -7.94 -1.41
C PHE A 56 6.65 -7.97 -1.34
N MET A 57 6.01 -7.15 -2.15
CA MET A 57 4.56 -7.07 -2.22
C MET A 57 3.93 -8.39 -2.69
N ALA A 58 4.54 -9.02 -3.69
CA ALA A 58 4.11 -10.32 -4.18
C ALA A 58 4.22 -11.41 -3.11
N ARG A 59 5.30 -11.40 -2.35
CA ARG A 59 5.49 -12.35 -1.23
C ARG A 59 4.41 -12.20 -0.18
N PHE A 60 4.04 -10.98 0.15
CA PHE A 60 2.94 -10.74 1.09
C PHE A 60 1.63 -11.32 0.57
N PHE A 61 1.31 -11.08 -0.70
CA PHE A 61 0.09 -11.60 -1.31
C PHE A 61 0.08 -13.14 -1.34
N GLN A 62 1.20 -13.75 -1.66
CA GLN A 62 1.32 -15.21 -1.66
C GLN A 62 1.10 -15.80 -0.28
N LYS A 63 1.63 -15.17 0.75
CA LYS A 63 1.44 -15.64 2.14
C LYS A 63 0.00 -15.48 2.61
N GLU A 64 -0.61 -14.34 2.35
CA GLU A 64 -1.97 -14.06 2.81
C GLU A 64 -3.01 -14.91 2.08
N LEU A 65 -2.81 -15.14 0.79
CA LEU A 65 -3.72 -15.92 -0.02
C LEU A 65 -3.39 -17.42 -0.04
N ALA A 66 -2.24 -17.78 0.52
CA ALA A 66 -1.74 -19.17 0.57
C ALA A 66 -1.68 -19.82 -0.82
N VAL A 67 -1.33 -19.06 -1.84
CA VAL A 67 -1.16 -19.56 -3.20
C VAL A 67 0.16 -19.08 -3.77
N PRO A 68 0.85 -19.90 -4.60
CA PRO A 68 2.05 -19.44 -5.26
C PRO A 68 1.72 -18.41 -6.34
N GLY A 69 2.67 -17.54 -6.63
CA GLY A 69 2.52 -16.52 -7.65
C GLY A 69 3.77 -16.34 -8.47
N THR A 70 3.61 -15.84 -9.68
CA THR A 70 4.70 -15.55 -10.60
C THR A 70 4.58 -14.11 -11.07
N ILE A 71 5.73 -13.41 -11.13
CA ILE A 71 5.77 -12.04 -11.64
C ILE A 71 6.32 -12.08 -13.06
N GLU A 72 5.55 -11.53 -13.99
CA GLU A 72 5.95 -11.35 -15.37
C GLU A 72 5.87 -9.86 -15.71
N GLY A 73 7.03 -9.18 -15.76
CA GLY A 73 7.06 -7.73 -15.93
C GLY A 73 6.37 -7.02 -14.77
N ASP A 74 5.30 -6.31 -15.07
CA ASP A 74 4.49 -5.59 -14.07
C ASP A 74 3.21 -6.35 -13.68
N VAL A 75 3.11 -7.60 -14.07
CA VAL A 75 1.91 -8.41 -13.85
C VAL A 75 2.18 -9.50 -12.83
N LEU A 76 1.31 -9.61 -11.83
CA LEU A 76 1.34 -10.72 -10.88
C LEU A 76 0.28 -11.75 -11.27
N THR A 77 0.71 -12.99 -11.47
CA THR A 77 -0.18 -14.12 -11.72
C THR A 77 -0.17 -15.02 -10.51
N LEU A 78 -1.30 -15.15 -9.84
CA LEU A 78 -1.49 -16.08 -8.73
C LEU A 78 -2.04 -17.41 -9.27
N HIS A 79 -1.40 -18.49 -8.89
CA HIS A 79 -1.80 -19.84 -9.32
C HIS A 79 -2.91 -20.42 -8.45
N GLY A 80 -4.01 -19.69 -8.39
CA GLY A 80 -5.19 -20.07 -7.63
C GLY A 80 -6.30 -19.09 -7.89
N GLU A 81 -7.52 -19.57 -7.92
CA GLU A 81 -8.69 -18.73 -8.13
C GLU A 81 -9.07 -18.05 -6.82
N LYS A 82 -9.00 -16.73 -6.78
CA LYS A 82 -9.39 -15.91 -5.63
C LYS A 82 -10.34 -14.81 -6.07
N SER A 83 -11.37 -14.55 -5.26
CA SER A 83 -12.32 -13.50 -5.60
C SER A 83 -11.66 -12.12 -5.53
N PRO A 84 -12.11 -11.14 -6.35
CA PRO A 84 -11.58 -9.80 -6.31
C PRO A 84 -11.67 -9.15 -4.93
N LYS A 85 -12.73 -9.43 -4.18
CA LYS A 85 -12.92 -8.90 -2.82
C LYS A 85 -11.83 -9.39 -1.86
N VAL A 86 -11.44 -10.64 -1.97
CA VAL A 86 -10.37 -11.21 -1.13
C VAL A 86 -9.04 -10.55 -1.46
N VAL A 87 -8.74 -10.38 -2.74
CA VAL A 87 -7.50 -9.73 -3.19
C VAL A 87 -7.47 -8.27 -2.74
N GLU A 88 -8.57 -7.55 -2.87
CA GLU A 88 -8.68 -6.17 -2.39
C GLU A 88 -8.47 -6.08 -0.88
N ALA A 89 -9.02 -7.01 -0.11
CA ALA A 89 -8.83 -7.05 1.34
C ALA A 89 -7.37 -7.26 1.71
N VAL A 90 -6.66 -8.14 1.01
CA VAL A 90 -5.22 -8.36 1.21
C VAL A 90 -4.43 -7.11 0.84
N TYR A 91 -4.79 -6.45 -0.24
CA TYR A 91 -4.18 -5.21 -0.67
C TYR A 91 -4.33 -4.10 0.37
N GLU A 92 -5.53 -3.94 0.94
CA GLU A 92 -5.77 -2.97 2.00
C GLU A 92 -4.94 -3.26 3.26
N ARG A 93 -4.79 -4.53 3.63
CA ARG A 93 -3.91 -4.94 4.73
C ARG A 93 -2.47 -4.58 4.46
N PHE A 94 -1.99 -4.82 3.24
CA PHE A 94 -0.63 -4.48 2.86
C PHE A 94 -0.39 -2.97 3.03
N ILE A 95 -1.32 -2.16 2.54
CA ILE A 95 -1.23 -0.70 2.67
C ILE A 95 -1.22 -0.30 4.14
N ARG A 96 -2.12 -0.85 4.94
CA ARG A 96 -2.23 -0.51 6.37
C ARG A 96 -0.95 -0.85 7.14
N TYR A 97 -0.34 -1.99 6.89
CA TYR A 97 0.79 -2.46 7.68
C TYR A 97 2.15 -2.05 7.14
N TYR A 98 2.29 -1.87 5.84
CA TYR A 98 3.58 -1.68 5.20
C TYR A 98 3.73 -0.38 4.42
N VAL A 99 2.68 0.38 4.21
CA VAL A 99 2.71 1.59 3.39
C VAL A 99 2.31 2.83 4.18
N VAL A 100 1.20 2.76 4.91
CA VAL A 100 0.68 3.92 5.63
C VAL A 100 1.49 4.15 6.90
N CYS A 101 1.95 5.39 7.09
CA CYS A 101 2.64 5.79 8.32
C CYS A 101 1.64 5.81 9.48
N PRO A 102 1.93 5.11 10.59
CA PRO A 102 1.01 5.10 11.74
C PRO A 102 0.94 6.43 12.48
N VAL A 103 1.88 7.33 12.23
CA VAL A 103 1.94 8.64 12.89
C VAL A 103 1.13 9.69 12.14
N CYS A 104 1.34 9.84 10.84
CA CYS A 104 0.69 10.88 10.04
C CYS A 104 -0.26 10.35 8.97
N ASN A 105 -0.41 9.04 8.83
CA ASN A 105 -1.25 8.37 7.83
C ASN A 105 -0.89 8.70 6.39
N SER A 106 0.35 9.12 6.13
CA SER A 106 0.83 9.38 4.77
C SER A 106 1.20 8.08 4.07
N ILE A 107 1.01 8.04 2.75
CA ILE A 107 1.47 6.94 1.91
C ILE A 107 2.90 7.15 1.40
N ASP A 108 3.47 8.33 1.62
CA ASP A 108 4.84 8.65 1.22
C ASP A 108 5.83 8.07 2.22
N THR A 109 6.02 6.77 2.15
CA THR A 109 6.91 6.03 3.04
C THR A 109 7.90 5.21 2.23
N ASP A 110 9.03 4.92 2.85
CA ASP A 110 10.07 4.07 2.27
C ASP A 110 10.31 2.88 3.19
N LEU A 111 10.60 1.73 2.63
CA LEU A 111 10.85 0.51 3.38
C LEU A 111 12.31 0.12 3.23
N LYS A 112 13.03 0.07 4.35
CA LYS A 112 14.44 -0.31 4.37
C LYS A 112 14.64 -1.54 5.23
N LYS A 113 15.55 -2.39 4.80
CA LYS A 113 15.94 -3.56 5.58
C LYS A 113 17.15 -3.21 6.44
N GLU A 114 17.00 -3.29 7.76
CA GLU A 114 18.09 -3.12 8.73
C GLU A 114 18.31 -4.45 9.47
N GLY A 115 19.36 -5.18 9.07
CA GLY A 115 19.60 -6.51 9.60
C GLY A 115 18.47 -7.48 9.25
N ARG A 116 17.77 -7.98 10.26
CA ARG A 116 16.64 -8.91 10.09
C ARG A 116 15.29 -8.20 10.15
N ILE A 117 15.29 -6.89 10.32
CA ILE A 117 14.08 -6.10 10.55
C ILE A 117 13.86 -5.18 9.36
N PHE A 118 12.62 -5.06 8.92
CA PHE A 118 12.22 -4.01 7.98
C PHE A 118 11.74 -2.79 8.75
N VAL A 119 12.24 -1.63 8.35
CA VAL A 119 11.86 -0.35 8.96
C VAL A 119 11.20 0.52 7.91
N MET A 120 10.02 1.00 8.23
CA MET A 120 9.30 1.95 7.39
C MET A 120 9.64 3.37 7.83
N LYS A 121 10.22 4.13 6.91
CA LYS A 121 10.55 5.54 7.14
C LYS A 121 9.56 6.42 6.41
N CYS A 122 8.89 7.29 7.14
CA CYS A 122 7.97 8.26 6.54
C CYS A 122 8.75 9.44 5.98
N LEU A 123 8.54 9.74 4.69
CA LEU A 123 9.18 10.88 4.03
C LEU A 123 8.48 12.19 4.36
N ALA A 124 7.23 12.12 4.83
CA ALA A 124 6.44 13.30 5.18
C ALA A 124 6.72 13.81 6.59
N CYS A 125 6.71 12.91 7.59
CA CYS A 125 6.90 13.28 9.00
C CYS A 125 8.25 12.86 9.60
N GLY A 126 9.03 12.06 8.89
CA GLY A 126 10.34 11.60 9.35
C GLY A 126 10.31 10.46 10.37
N ALA A 127 9.14 9.93 10.71
CA ALA A 127 9.02 8.84 11.66
C ALA A 127 9.58 7.54 11.10
N SER A 128 10.27 6.77 11.94
CA SER A 128 10.76 5.43 11.59
C SER A 128 10.02 4.41 12.45
N THR A 129 9.39 3.43 11.79
CA THR A 129 8.56 2.44 12.47
C THR A 129 8.97 1.05 12.01
N PRO A 130 9.25 0.11 12.92
CA PRO A 130 9.49 -1.26 12.51
C PRO A 130 8.20 -1.90 12.01
N VAL A 131 8.32 -2.72 10.96
CA VAL A 131 7.19 -3.45 10.40
C VAL A 131 7.39 -4.94 10.58
N ARG A 132 6.30 -5.69 10.49
CA ARG A 132 6.36 -7.14 10.65
C ARG A 132 7.20 -7.77 9.54
N PRO A 133 8.11 -8.70 9.87
CA PRO A 133 8.80 -9.47 8.85
C PRO A 133 7.82 -10.41 8.13
N LEU A 134 8.09 -10.63 6.87
CA LEU A 134 7.34 -11.61 6.10
C LEU A 134 7.81 -13.02 6.36
#